data_93e5ae12590a038a78e624079cf40069
#
_entry.id   93e5ae12590a038a78e624079cf40069
#
_cell.length_a   1.000
_cell.length_b   1.000
_cell.length_c   1.000
_cell.angle_alpha   90.00
_cell.angle_beta   90.00
_cell.angle_gamma   90.00
#
_symmetry.space_group_name_H-M   'P 1'
#
loop_
_entity.id
_entity.type
_entity.pdbx_description
1 polymer ?
#
loop_
_entity_poly.entity_id
_entity_poly.type
_entity_poly.pdbx_seq_one_letter_code
_entity_poly.pdbx_strand_id
1 'polypeptide(L)'
;VGAGASHLINGHSSAHHRLEEALADFTGFPKALLFSTGYMANIGVVTALVGREDAIFADKLNHASLNDAALLSRAKFIRFPHLDFTALEQRLAASTARRKLVIIDAVFSMEGDRAPIRQVVALCEKYQAWLLLDDAHGFGVLGQQGRGSLFLPDSPAGHSPHVVYMATLGKAAGVFGAFVAAQPEIIETLIQTARS
;
A
#
# COMPACT_ATOMS: atom_id res chain seq x y z
N VAL A 1 16.44 -5.26 25.08
CA VAL A 1 16.56 -6.55 24.40
C VAL A 1 16.39 -6.27 22.92
N GLY A 2 17.39 -6.62 22.10
CA GLY A 2 17.35 -6.47 20.65
C GLY A 2 16.91 -7.75 19.95
N ALA A 3 16.60 -7.64 18.66
CA ALA A 3 16.38 -8.79 17.79
C ALA A 3 17.72 -9.43 17.41
N GLY A 4 17.77 -10.76 17.29
CA GLY A 4 18.99 -11.49 16.95
C GLY A 4 19.34 -11.41 15.46
N ALA A 5 18.35 -11.16 14.58
CA ALA A 5 18.49 -11.04 13.12
C ALA A 5 17.23 -10.39 12.52
N SER A 6 17.07 -10.48 11.19
CA SER A 6 15.85 -10.07 10.48
C SER A 6 14.62 -10.89 10.91
N HIS A 7 13.43 -10.37 10.64
CA HIS A 7 12.16 -11.04 10.97
C HIS A 7 12.07 -12.46 10.40
N LEU A 8 12.57 -12.68 9.17
CA LEU A 8 12.52 -13.97 8.52
C LEU A 8 13.37 -15.05 9.24
N ILE A 9 14.43 -14.66 9.93
CA ILE A 9 15.34 -15.58 10.62
C ILE A 9 14.89 -15.81 12.07
N ASN A 10 15.08 -14.83 12.95
CA ASN A 10 14.71 -14.90 14.36
C ASN A 10 14.45 -13.52 14.99
N GLY A 11 14.26 -12.50 14.18
CA GLY A 11 13.97 -11.14 14.63
C GLY A 11 12.48 -10.89 14.92
N HIS A 12 11.60 -11.80 14.51
CA HIS A 12 10.16 -11.72 14.76
C HIS A 12 9.83 -12.30 16.15
N SER A 13 9.26 -11.48 17.03
CA SER A 13 8.90 -11.86 18.39
C SER A 13 7.39 -11.90 18.57
N SER A 14 6.93 -12.46 19.68
CA SER A 14 5.51 -12.46 20.05
C SER A 14 4.90 -11.05 20.16
N ALA A 15 5.70 -10.03 20.41
CA ALA A 15 5.22 -8.64 20.43
C ALA A 15 4.89 -8.14 19.02
N HIS A 16 5.74 -8.45 18.03
CA HIS A 16 5.46 -8.14 16.61
C HIS A 16 4.19 -8.86 16.16
N HIS A 17 4.09 -10.16 16.44
CA HIS A 17 2.94 -10.97 16.04
C HIS A 17 1.62 -10.43 16.59
N ARG A 18 1.55 -10.12 17.90
CA ARG A 18 0.36 -9.52 18.50
C ARG A 18 -0.01 -8.16 17.92
N LEU A 19 1.00 -7.34 17.58
CA LEU A 19 0.73 -6.04 16.94
C LEU A 19 0.21 -6.22 15.52
N GLU A 20 0.76 -7.13 14.74
CA GLU A 20 0.28 -7.45 13.40
C GLU A 20 -1.16 -7.97 13.41
N GLU A 21 -1.50 -8.87 14.33
CA GLU A 21 -2.87 -9.34 14.54
C GLU A 21 -3.81 -8.18 14.91
N ALA A 22 -3.43 -7.34 15.87
CA ALA A 22 -4.23 -6.18 16.27
C ALA A 22 -4.45 -5.16 15.15
N LEU A 23 -3.43 -4.93 14.31
CA LEU A 23 -3.54 -4.04 13.15
C LEU A 23 -4.42 -4.64 12.04
N ALA A 24 -4.31 -5.94 11.80
CA ALA A 24 -5.16 -6.66 10.87
C ALA A 24 -6.64 -6.57 11.31
N ASP A 25 -6.93 -6.88 12.58
CA ASP A 25 -8.27 -6.77 13.16
C ASP A 25 -8.81 -5.34 13.11
N PHE A 26 -7.98 -4.36 13.51
CA PHE A 26 -8.38 -2.96 13.52
C PHE A 26 -8.73 -2.44 12.12
N THR A 27 -7.98 -2.85 11.11
CA THR A 27 -8.20 -2.44 9.72
C THR A 27 -9.11 -3.40 8.94
N GLY A 28 -9.55 -4.51 9.55
CA GLY A 28 -10.45 -5.48 8.93
C GLY A 28 -9.82 -6.26 7.77
N PHE A 29 -8.49 -6.28 7.67
CA PHE A 29 -7.76 -7.12 6.72
C PHE A 29 -7.44 -8.49 7.33
N PRO A 30 -7.29 -9.53 6.49
CA PRO A 30 -7.00 -10.88 7.02
C PRO A 30 -5.60 -11.00 7.64
N LYS A 31 -4.62 -10.23 7.16
CA LYS A 31 -3.25 -10.21 7.67
C LYS A 31 -2.62 -8.83 7.60
N ALA A 32 -1.67 -8.55 8.50
CA ALA A 32 -0.78 -7.39 8.45
C ALA A 32 0.67 -7.81 8.66
N LEU A 33 1.60 -6.99 8.19
CA LEU A 33 3.04 -7.15 8.33
C LEU A 33 3.66 -5.82 8.74
N LEU A 34 4.51 -5.83 9.75
CA LEU A 34 5.22 -4.65 10.25
C LEU A 34 6.45 -4.33 9.40
N PHE A 35 6.73 -3.04 9.28
CA PHE A 35 7.92 -2.46 8.69
C PHE A 35 8.50 -1.38 9.59
N SER A 36 9.81 -1.13 9.49
CA SER A 36 10.46 -0.08 10.28
C SER A 36 9.97 1.32 9.92
N THR A 37 9.67 1.57 8.66
CA THR A 37 9.16 2.88 8.19
C THR A 37 8.20 2.70 7.02
N GLY A 38 7.33 3.70 6.74
CA GLY A 38 6.49 3.71 5.54
C GLY A 38 7.30 3.71 4.24
N TYR A 39 8.47 4.36 4.24
CA TYR A 39 9.38 4.33 3.11
C TYR A 39 9.82 2.89 2.77
N MET A 40 10.27 2.14 3.78
CA MET A 40 10.67 0.74 3.60
C MET A 40 9.49 -0.15 3.22
N ALA A 41 8.30 0.11 3.78
CA ALA A 41 7.08 -0.60 3.43
C ALA A 41 6.75 -0.44 1.94
N ASN A 42 6.74 0.79 1.43
CA ASN A 42 6.46 1.06 0.01
C ASN A 42 7.49 0.39 -0.92
N ILE A 43 8.78 0.52 -0.62
CA ILE A 43 9.84 -0.16 -1.39
C ILE A 43 9.65 -1.67 -1.33
N GLY A 44 9.46 -2.24 -0.15
CA GLY A 44 9.27 -3.67 0.06
C GLY A 44 8.10 -4.23 -0.73
N VAL A 45 6.93 -3.57 -0.65
CA VAL A 45 5.72 -3.98 -1.37
C VAL A 45 5.92 -3.94 -2.88
N VAL A 46 6.34 -2.79 -3.40
CA VAL A 46 6.42 -2.60 -4.86
C VAL A 46 7.45 -3.55 -5.48
N THR A 47 8.65 -3.66 -4.88
CA THR A 47 9.71 -4.52 -5.42
C THR A 47 9.43 -6.00 -5.27
N ALA A 48 8.58 -6.39 -4.31
CA ALA A 48 8.14 -7.79 -4.15
C ALA A 48 7.06 -8.19 -5.15
N LEU A 49 6.15 -7.28 -5.51
CA LEU A 49 4.97 -7.60 -6.31
C LEU A 49 5.19 -7.47 -7.81
N VAL A 50 6.03 -6.52 -8.26
CA VAL A 50 6.20 -6.20 -9.69
C VAL A 50 7.67 -6.05 -10.08
N GLY A 51 7.97 -6.34 -11.34
CA GLY A 51 9.30 -6.29 -11.91
C GLY A 51 9.30 -5.95 -13.41
N ARG A 52 10.35 -6.29 -14.13
CA ARG A 52 10.64 -5.83 -15.52
C ARG A 52 9.54 -6.09 -16.54
N GLU A 53 8.75 -7.15 -16.36
CA GLU A 53 7.66 -7.52 -17.29
C GLU A 53 6.31 -6.89 -16.92
N ASP A 54 6.28 -6.14 -15.83
CA ASP A 54 5.09 -5.60 -15.23
C ASP A 54 5.01 -4.08 -15.43
N ALA A 55 3.87 -3.46 -15.08
CA ALA A 55 3.68 -2.02 -15.16
C ALA A 55 3.13 -1.44 -13.85
N ILE A 56 3.63 -0.26 -13.52
CA ILE A 56 3.17 0.57 -12.41
C ILE A 56 2.50 1.82 -12.96
N PHE A 57 1.33 2.13 -12.42
CA PHE A 57 0.55 3.33 -12.72
C PHE A 57 0.49 4.22 -11.49
N ALA A 58 1.07 5.41 -11.56
CA ALA A 58 1.27 6.29 -10.42
C ALA A 58 0.71 7.68 -10.64
N ASP A 59 0.07 8.24 -9.63
CA ASP A 59 -0.26 9.66 -9.61
C ASP A 59 1.03 10.51 -9.61
N LYS A 60 1.01 11.65 -10.32
CA LYS A 60 2.17 12.53 -10.42
C LYS A 60 2.60 13.18 -9.10
N LEU A 61 1.69 13.32 -8.15
CA LEU A 61 1.96 13.93 -6.85
C LEU A 61 2.20 12.92 -5.73
N ASN A 62 2.30 11.63 -6.05
CA ASN A 62 2.62 10.60 -5.06
C ASN A 62 3.88 10.93 -4.28
N HIS A 63 3.89 10.51 -3.02
CA HIS A 63 5.04 10.61 -2.13
C HIS A 63 6.30 10.00 -2.75
N ALA A 64 7.47 10.58 -2.42
CA ALA A 64 8.76 10.16 -2.96
C ALA A 64 9.01 8.65 -2.81
N SER A 65 8.64 8.04 -1.68
CA SER A 65 8.84 6.61 -1.45
C SER A 65 8.14 5.72 -2.48
N LEU A 66 6.94 6.11 -2.96
CA LEU A 66 6.22 5.38 -4.02
C LEU A 66 6.93 5.52 -5.36
N ASN A 67 7.44 6.72 -5.67
CA ASN A 67 8.20 6.96 -6.90
C ASN A 67 9.54 6.19 -6.88
N ASP A 68 10.26 6.22 -5.78
CA ASP A 68 11.53 5.49 -5.61
C ASP A 68 11.32 3.98 -5.68
N ALA A 69 10.26 3.47 -5.06
CA ALA A 69 9.86 2.07 -5.14
C ALA A 69 9.56 1.64 -6.58
N ALA A 70 8.85 2.50 -7.35
CA ALA A 70 8.56 2.24 -8.76
C ALA A 70 9.84 2.15 -9.59
N LEU A 71 10.80 3.05 -9.38
CA LEU A 71 12.09 3.03 -10.08
C LEU A 71 12.92 1.79 -9.71
N LEU A 72 12.97 1.44 -8.43
CA LEU A 72 13.72 0.28 -7.94
C LEU A 72 13.16 -1.05 -8.45
N SER A 73 11.86 -1.16 -8.66
CA SER A 73 11.21 -2.38 -9.17
C SER A 73 11.61 -2.74 -10.59
N ARG A 74 12.09 -1.76 -11.37
CA ARG A 74 12.40 -1.88 -12.81
C ARG A 74 11.18 -2.20 -13.68
N ALA A 75 9.96 -2.12 -13.14
CA ALA A 75 8.73 -2.23 -13.90
C ALA A 75 8.54 -1.00 -14.82
N LYS A 76 7.70 -1.11 -15.83
CA LYS A 76 7.35 0.03 -16.67
C LYS A 76 6.62 1.07 -15.82
N PHE A 77 7.28 2.20 -15.53
CA PHE A 77 6.74 3.27 -14.69
C PHE A 77 5.93 4.27 -15.51
N ILE A 78 4.63 4.30 -15.33
CA ILE A 78 3.65 5.10 -16.09
C ILE A 78 2.96 6.07 -15.12
N ARG A 79 3.22 7.37 -15.27
CA ARG A 79 2.61 8.40 -14.41
C ARG A 79 1.38 8.99 -15.10
N PHE A 80 0.30 9.21 -14.36
CA PHE A 80 -0.89 9.93 -14.82
C PHE A 80 -1.03 11.29 -14.10
N PRO A 81 -1.73 12.28 -14.72
CA PRO A 81 -1.95 13.58 -14.08
C PRO A 81 -2.68 13.41 -12.75
N HIS A 82 -2.39 14.30 -11.82
CA HIS A 82 -2.95 14.25 -10.46
C HIS A 82 -4.48 14.11 -10.47
N LEU A 83 -4.98 13.06 -9.80
CA LEU A 83 -6.38 12.69 -9.68
C LEU A 83 -7.15 12.55 -11.02
N ASP A 84 -6.44 12.40 -12.16
CA ASP A 84 -7.06 12.15 -13.47
C ASP A 84 -7.30 10.65 -13.68
N PHE A 85 -8.42 10.16 -13.18
CA PHE A 85 -8.78 8.74 -13.29
C PHE A 85 -9.26 8.33 -14.68
N THR A 86 -9.64 9.28 -15.52
CA THR A 86 -9.87 9.01 -16.96
C THR A 86 -8.56 8.66 -17.65
N ALA A 87 -7.50 9.44 -17.39
CA ALA A 87 -6.17 9.12 -17.89
C ALA A 87 -5.61 7.82 -17.31
N LEU A 88 -5.86 7.52 -16.03
CA LEU A 88 -5.51 6.23 -15.42
C LEU A 88 -6.19 5.07 -16.15
N GLU A 89 -7.50 5.16 -16.36
CA GLU A 89 -8.28 4.12 -17.04
C GLU A 89 -7.77 3.86 -18.46
N GLN A 90 -7.54 4.92 -19.25
CA GLN A 90 -6.98 4.80 -20.60
C GLN A 90 -5.63 4.07 -20.59
N ARG A 91 -4.75 4.36 -19.62
CA ARG A 91 -3.44 3.71 -19.49
C ARG A 91 -3.54 2.25 -19.06
N LEU A 92 -4.46 1.93 -18.15
CA LEU A 92 -4.74 0.56 -17.73
C LEU A 92 -5.28 -0.28 -18.91
N ALA A 93 -6.23 0.29 -19.66
CA ALA A 93 -6.84 -0.36 -20.84
C ALA A 93 -5.82 -0.64 -21.95
N ALA A 94 -4.88 0.28 -22.18
CA ALA A 94 -3.83 0.14 -23.19
C ALA A 94 -2.67 -0.78 -22.76
N SER A 95 -2.62 -1.20 -21.51
CA SER A 95 -1.48 -1.96 -20.98
C SER A 95 -1.59 -3.44 -21.27
N THR A 96 -0.55 -3.99 -21.88
CA THR A 96 -0.36 -5.44 -22.09
C THR A 96 0.57 -6.09 -21.07
N ALA A 97 0.95 -5.36 -20.00
CA ALA A 97 1.82 -5.87 -18.94
C ALA A 97 1.20 -7.09 -18.26
N ARG A 98 2.05 -8.06 -17.89
CA ARG A 98 1.64 -9.29 -17.22
C ARG A 98 0.94 -9.00 -15.88
N ARG A 99 1.52 -8.13 -15.08
CA ARG A 99 0.93 -7.63 -13.84
C ARG A 99 0.84 -6.11 -13.90
N LYS A 100 -0.19 -5.59 -13.27
CA LYS A 100 -0.44 -4.15 -13.17
C LYS A 100 -0.55 -3.77 -11.70
N LEU A 101 0.16 -2.73 -11.29
CA LEU A 101 0.08 -2.17 -9.95
C LEU A 101 -0.22 -0.67 -10.03
N VAL A 102 -1.33 -0.26 -9.48
CA VAL A 102 -1.64 1.16 -9.24
C VAL A 102 -1.06 1.54 -7.89
N ILE A 103 -0.32 2.63 -7.81
CA ILE A 103 0.20 3.17 -6.55
C ILE A 103 -0.31 4.59 -6.37
N ILE A 104 -0.87 4.90 -5.19
CA ILE A 104 -1.46 6.21 -4.92
C ILE A 104 -1.48 6.53 -3.42
N ASP A 105 -1.22 7.78 -3.07
CA ASP A 105 -1.53 8.31 -1.74
C ASP A 105 -3.05 8.42 -1.57
N ALA A 106 -3.58 7.96 -0.44
CA ALA A 106 -4.99 8.14 -0.09
C ALA A 106 -5.30 9.59 0.24
N VAL A 107 -4.34 10.26 0.91
CA VAL A 107 -4.35 11.69 1.21
C VAL A 107 -2.99 12.26 0.83
N PHE A 108 -2.96 13.21 -0.09
CA PHE A 108 -1.74 13.86 -0.56
C PHE A 108 -1.25 14.88 0.48
N SER A 109 0.00 14.73 0.90
CA SER A 109 0.54 15.43 2.08
C SER A 109 0.63 16.95 1.93
N MET A 110 0.87 17.45 0.74
CA MET A 110 1.08 18.88 0.49
C MET A 110 -0.22 19.61 0.17
N GLU A 111 -1.07 18.98 -0.64
CA GLU A 111 -2.32 19.56 -1.13
C GLU A 111 -3.50 19.28 -0.17
N GLY A 112 -3.46 18.18 0.57
CA GLY A 112 -4.55 17.72 1.40
C GLY A 112 -5.67 17.03 0.61
N ASP A 113 -5.50 16.88 -0.69
CA ASP A 113 -6.47 16.21 -1.56
C ASP A 113 -6.61 14.74 -1.20
N ARG A 114 -7.80 14.20 -1.39
CA ARG A 114 -8.10 12.79 -1.15
C ARG A 114 -8.34 12.06 -2.47
N ALA A 115 -7.72 10.91 -2.63
CA ALA A 115 -8.03 10.00 -3.73
C ALA A 115 -9.49 9.49 -3.60
N PRO A 116 -10.26 9.43 -4.68
CA PRO A 116 -11.59 8.81 -4.71
C PRO A 116 -11.45 7.28 -4.70
N ILE A 117 -11.21 6.71 -3.54
CA ILE A 117 -10.77 5.32 -3.35
C ILE A 117 -11.72 4.32 -4.01
N ARG A 118 -13.05 4.54 -3.90
CA ARG A 118 -14.05 3.68 -4.57
C ARG A 118 -13.79 3.57 -6.08
N GLN A 119 -13.52 4.70 -6.73
CA GLN A 119 -13.27 4.74 -8.16
C GLN A 119 -11.95 4.04 -8.53
N VAL A 120 -10.90 4.29 -7.74
CA VAL A 120 -9.59 3.64 -7.96
C VAL A 120 -9.70 2.12 -7.82
N VAL A 121 -10.35 1.64 -6.78
CA VAL A 121 -10.57 0.20 -6.54
C VAL A 121 -11.37 -0.41 -7.68
N ALA A 122 -12.47 0.22 -8.11
CA ALA A 122 -13.28 -0.28 -9.22
C ALA A 122 -12.47 -0.37 -10.53
N LEU A 123 -11.57 0.58 -10.80
CA LEU A 123 -10.65 0.49 -11.93
C LEU A 123 -9.66 -0.66 -11.79
N CYS A 124 -9.09 -0.84 -10.60
CA CYS A 124 -8.17 -1.95 -10.35
C CYS A 124 -8.83 -3.31 -10.55
N GLU A 125 -10.05 -3.49 -10.05
CA GLU A 125 -10.84 -4.71 -10.25
C GLU A 125 -11.16 -4.94 -11.74
N LYS A 126 -11.63 -3.90 -12.44
CA LYS A 126 -11.97 -3.97 -13.87
C LYS A 126 -10.78 -4.40 -14.73
N TYR A 127 -9.58 -3.89 -14.43
CA TYR A 127 -8.38 -4.14 -15.23
C TYR A 127 -7.44 -5.19 -14.62
N GLN A 128 -7.89 -5.92 -13.60
CA GLN A 128 -7.11 -6.95 -12.88
C GLN A 128 -5.75 -6.40 -12.44
N ALA A 129 -5.76 -5.21 -11.85
CA ALA A 129 -4.60 -4.56 -11.26
C ALA A 129 -4.65 -4.65 -9.74
N TRP A 130 -3.51 -4.70 -9.09
CA TRP A 130 -3.42 -4.43 -7.66
C TRP A 130 -3.37 -2.93 -7.38
N LEU A 131 -3.83 -2.53 -6.19
CA LEU A 131 -3.74 -1.18 -5.68
C LEU A 131 -2.87 -1.16 -4.43
N LEU A 132 -1.72 -0.50 -4.47
CA LEU A 132 -1.03 -0.08 -3.26
C LEU A 132 -1.57 1.29 -2.86
N LEU A 133 -2.31 1.31 -1.76
CA LEU A 133 -2.88 2.52 -1.18
C LEU A 133 -2.03 2.96 0.01
N ASP A 134 -1.32 4.07 -0.15
CA ASP A 134 -0.57 4.70 0.95
C ASP A 134 -1.49 5.62 1.74
N ASP A 135 -1.89 5.18 2.92
CA ASP A 135 -2.78 5.91 3.82
C ASP A 135 -2.04 6.49 5.05
N ALA A 136 -0.79 6.86 4.86
CA ALA A 136 0.04 7.43 5.93
C ALA A 136 -0.57 8.68 6.58
N HIS A 137 -1.39 9.44 5.87
CA HIS A 137 -2.06 10.65 6.36
C HIS A 137 -3.52 10.43 6.79
N GLY A 138 -4.16 9.32 6.40
CA GLY A 138 -5.54 9.02 6.77
C GLY A 138 -5.67 8.11 7.98
N PHE A 139 -4.75 7.15 8.15
CA PHE A 139 -4.75 6.23 9.28
C PHE A 139 -4.62 6.98 10.61
N GLY A 140 -5.49 6.65 11.56
CA GLY A 140 -5.58 7.32 12.86
C GLY A 140 -6.37 8.64 12.84
N VAL A 141 -6.78 9.13 11.65
CA VAL A 141 -7.46 10.42 11.48
C VAL A 141 -8.82 10.27 10.80
N LEU A 142 -8.85 9.57 9.68
CA LEU A 142 -10.03 9.43 8.83
C LEU A 142 -10.72 8.07 9.03
N GLY A 143 -11.96 8.02 8.54
CA GLY A 143 -12.77 6.81 8.60
C GLY A 143 -13.35 6.54 10.00
N GLN A 144 -14.24 5.56 10.07
CA GLN A 144 -14.85 5.17 11.32
C GLN A 144 -13.78 4.71 12.32
N GLN A 145 -13.79 5.28 13.50
CA GLN A 145 -12.81 4.99 14.58
C GLN A 145 -11.34 5.28 14.20
N GLY A 146 -11.06 6.11 13.19
CA GLY A 146 -9.69 6.38 12.75
C GLY A 146 -9.04 5.24 11.96
N ARG A 147 -9.81 4.31 11.41
CA ARG A 147 -9.29 3.15 10.67
C ARG A 147 -8.60 3.50 9.35
N GLY A 148 -8.75 4.74 8.89
CA GLY A 148 -8.15 5.24 7.66
C GLY A 148 -9.16 5.53 6.54
N SER A 149 -8.63 5.98 5.42
CA SER A 149 -9.39 6.48 4.28
C SER A 149 -10.28 5.42 3.61
N LEU A 150 -9.91 4.13 3.68
CA LEU A 150 -10.73 3.02 3.19
C LEU A 150 -12.08 2.89 3.92
N PHE A 151 -12.18 3.43 5.13
CA PHE A 151 -13.34 3.27 6.01
C PHE A 151 -14.20 4.53 6.08
N LEU A 152 -14.06 5.42 5.12
CA LEU A 152 -14.98 6.53 4.90
C LEU A 152 -16.31 6.00 4.33
N PRO A 153 -17.46 6.65 4.61
CA PRO A 153 -18.76 6.21 4.12
C PRO A 153 -18.87 6.13 2.59
N ASP A 154 -18.09 6.94 1.90
CA ASP A 154 -17.98 6.99 0.44
C ASP A 154 -16.89 6.06 -0.14
N SER A 155 -16.19 5.32 0.72
CA SER A 155 -15.11 4.40 0.34
C SER A 155 -15.38 2.96 0.80
N PRO A 156 -16.37 2.24 0.30
CA PRO A 156 -16.71 0.90 0.77
C PRO A 156 -15.78 -0.20 0.23
N ALA A 157 -14.54 0.15 -0.08
CA ALA A 157 -13.60 -0.74 -0.74
C ALA A 157 -12.74 -1.60 0.21
N GLY A 158 -13.00 -1.55 1.52
CA GLY A 158 -12.15 -2.13 2.55
C GLY A 158 -11.90 -3.64 2.51
N HIS A 159 -12.56 -4.36 1.60
CA HIS A 159 -12.41 -5.82 1.48
C HIS A 159 -12.06 -6.28 0.07
N SER A 160 -11.74 -5.37 -0.86
CA SER A 160 -11.31 -5.80 -2.18
C SER A 160 -9.99 -6.57 -2.09
N PRO A 161 -9.90 -7.79 -2.68
CA PRO A 161 -8.66 -8.57 -2.67
C PRO A 161 -7.53 -7.90 -3.47
N HIS A 162 -7.87 -6.89 -4.27
CA HIS A 162 -6.91 -6.13 -5.04
C HIS A 162 -6.17 -5.05 -4.22
N VAL A 163 -6.60 -4.78 -2.98
CA VAL A 163 -6.01 -3.71 -2.16
C VAL A 163 -4.88 -4.24 -1.29
N VAL A 164 -3.74 -3.57 -1.40
CA VAL A 164 -2.62 -3.63 -0.47
C VAL A 164 -2.60 -2.30 0.26
N TYR A 165 -2.97 -2.31 1.52
CA TYR A 165 -3.10 -1.12 2.35
C TYR A 165 -1.82 -0.89 3.13
N MET A 166 -1.22 0.28 3.01
CA MET A 166 -0.05 0.69 3.79
C MET A 166 -0.41 1.89 4.66
N ALA A 167 0.03 1.87 5.91
CA ALA A 167 -0.06 3.02 6.80
C ALA A 167 1.16 3.13 7.70
N THR A 168 1.44 4.36 8.17
CA THR A 168 2.53 4.62 9.10
C THR A 168 2.03 4.80 10.52
N LEU A 169 2.81 4.32 11.46
CA LEU A 169 2.60 4.53 12.90
C LEU A 169 3.30 5.82 13.40
N GLY A 170 4.15 6.42 12.58
CA GLY A 170 4.95 7.59 12.91
C GLY A 170 4.24 8.94 12.80
N LYS A 171 2.94 8.97 12.47
CA LYS A 171 2.14 10.18 12.37
C LYS A 171 1.05 10.20 13.44
N ALA A 172 -0.21 10.00 13.09
CA ALA A 172 -1.32 10.08 14.05
C ALA A 172 -1.24 9.05 15.18
N ALA A 173 -0.70 7.86 14.94
CA ALA A 173 -0.51 6.85 15.98
C ALA A 173 0.59 7.21 17.00
N GLY A 174 1.48 8.16 16.69
CA GLY A 174 2.44 8.75 17.64
C GLY A 174 3.58 7.84 18.09
N VAL A 175 3.87 6.77 17.34
CA VAL A 175 4.96 5.83 17.61
C VAL A 175 5.82 5.60 16.35
N PHE A 176 6.76 4.67 16.40
CA PHE A 176 7.64 4.35 15.29
C PHE A 176 7.13 3.16 14.50
N GLY A 177 7.37 3.15 13.18
CA GLY A 177 7.07 2.01 12.31
C GLY A 177 6.00 2.29 11.27
N ALA A 178 5.70 1.25 10.53
CA ALA A 178 4.63 1.20 9.54
C ALA A 178 4.11 -0.23 9.42
N PHE A 179 3.00 -0.42 8.73
CA PHE A 179 2.49 -1.74 8.42
C PHE A 179 1.85 -1.79 7.03
N VAL A 180 1.79 -2.99 6.52
CA VAL A 180 1.05 -3.33 5.30
C VAL A 180 0.00 -4.36 5.66
N ALA A 181 -1.24 -4.13 5.25
CA ALA A 181 -2.35 -5.05 5.46
C ALA A 181 -2.93 -5.48 4.10
N ALA A 182 -3.12 -6.77 3.90
CA ALA A 182 -3.56 -7.33 2.62
C ALA A 182 -4.09 -8.77 2.78
N GLN A 183 -4.38 -9.39 1.62
CA GLN A 183 -4.70 -10.82 1.55
C GLN A 183 -3.49 -11.67 1.99
N PRO A 184 -3.72 -12.86 2.57
CA PRO A 184 -2.66 -13.71 3.10
C PRO A 184 -1.54 -14.01 2.10
N GLU A 185 -1.86 -14.26 0.84
CA GLU A 185 -0.91 -14.59 -0.21
C GLU A 185 0.05 -13.44 -0.52
N ILE A 186 -0.45 -12.20 -0.41
CA ILE A 186 0.37 -11.00 -0.55
C ILE A 186 1.33 -10.90 0.64
N ILE A 187 0.81 -11.02 1.86
CA ILE A 187 1.63 -10.93 3.08
C ILE A 187 2.72 -12.02 3.10
N GLU A 188 2.38 -13.26 2.76
CA GLU A 188 3.36 -14.35 2.65
C GLU A 188 4.45 -14.04 1.60
N THR A 189 4.05 -13.48 0.46
CA THR A 189 5.01 -13.02 -0.56
C THR A 189 5.94 -11.94 0.00
N LEU A 190 5.41 -10.97 0.75
CA LEU A 190 6.21 -9.90 1.36
C LEU A 190 7.21 -10.46 2.39
N ILE A 191 6.78 -11.38 3.26
CA ILE A 191 7.66 -12.03 4.24
C ILE A 191 8.87 -12.67 3.56
N GLN A 192 8.68 -13.29 2.41
CA GLN A 192 9.75 -14.00 1.70
C GLN A 192 10.62 -13.09 0.83
N THR A 193 10.09 -11.99 0.31
CA THR A 193 10.75 -11.22 -0.77
C THR A 193 11.03 -9.77 -0.45
N ALA A 194 10.28 -9.14 0.46
CA ALA A 194 10.56 -7.78 0.88
C ALA A 194 11.87 -7.72 1.68
N ARG A 195 12.80 -6.85 1.22
CA ARG A 195 14.14 -6.72 1.82
C ARG A 195 14.23 -5.49 2.71
N SER A 196 13.44 -5.45 3.76
CA SER A 196 13.40 -4.32 4.68
C SER A 196 13.17 -4.77 6.13
#